data_e53d254981fdc838156ceaff99d0cabb
#
_entry.id   e53d254981fdc838156ceaff99d0cabb
#
_cell.length_a   1.000
_cell.length_b   1.000
_cell.length_c   1.000
_cell.angle_alpha   90.00
_cell.angle_beta   90.00
_cell.angle_gamma   90.00
#
_symmetry.space_group_name_H-M   'P 1'
#
loop_
_entity.id
_entity.type
_entity.pdbx_description
1 polymer ?
#
loop_
_entity_poly.entity_id
_entity_poly.type
_entity_poly.pdbx_seq_one_letter_code
_entity_poly.pdbx_strand_id
1 'polypeptide(L)'
;MLNTLRQIVQAFAQEADFAASVRMLVQRVRDALGTEVCSIYLLNESRDGYRLVATKGLNESQVGEVTLAQDQGLVGLVGRRAEPLNLDAAQEHPNFYFVPEIGEEPFNAFLGVPIMHQGRVLGVLVAQQRDPRRFDEGEEAFM
;
A
#
# COMPACT_ATOMS: atom_id res chain seq x y z
N MET A 1 -13.67 7.93 9.05
CA MET A 1 -12.61 7.20 8.36
C MET A 1 -12.76 5.69 8.47
N LEU A 2 -12.96 5.15 9.68
CA LEU A 2 -13.21 3.73 9.87
C LEU A 2 -14.40 3.23 9.06
N ASN A 3 -15.46 4.04 8.99
CA ASN A 3 -16.65 3.66 8.21
C ASN A 3 -16.35 3.52 6.73
N THR A 4 -15.51 4.39 6.19
CA THR A 4 -15.13 4.35 4.77
C THR A 4 -14.33 3.07 4.47
N LEU A 5 -13.35 2.77 5.30
CA LEU A 5 -12.56 1.54 5.15
C LEU A 5 -13.43 0.30 5.27
N ARG A 6 -14.34 0.32 6.25
CA ARG A 6 -15.25 -0.80 6.46
C ARG A 6 -16.14 -1.01 5.24
N GLN A 7 -16.64 0.08 4.67
CA GLN A 7 -17.47 0.02 3.46
C GLN A 7 -16.67 -0.54 2.28
N ILE A 8 -15.42 -0.13 2.12
CA ILE A 8 -14.55 -0.64 1.06
C ILE A 8 -14.35 -2.14 1.21
N VAL A 9 -14.06 -2.60 2.42
CA VAL A 9 -13.82 -4.02 2.68
C VAL A 9 -15.10 -4.83 2.49
N GLN A 10 -16.23 -4.30 2.93
CA GLN A 10 -17.52 -4.98 2.75
C GLN A 10 -17.99 -4.98 1.30
N ALA A 11 -17.59 -3.99 0.53
CA ALA A 11 -17.91 -3.90 -0.88
C ALA A 11 -17.14 -4.91 -1.73
N PHE A 12 -16.29 -5.71 -1.12
CA PHE A 12 -15.52 -6.73 -1.82
C PHE A 12 -16.40 -7.65 -2.66
N ALA A 13 -17.62 -7.87 -2.23
CA ALA A 13 -18.57 -8.69 -2.95
C ALA A 13 -19.08 -8.04 -4.24
N GLN A 14 -18.86 -6.72 -4.38
CA GLN A 14 -19.25 -5.95 -5.56
C GLN A 14 -18.00 -5.48 -6.28
N GLU A 15 -17.34 -6.41 -6.93
CA GLU A 15 -16.01 -6.23 -7.48
C GLU A 15 -15.79 -4.98 -8.31
N ALA A 16 -16.74 -4.61 -9.17
CA ALA A 16 -16.59 -3.44 -10.03
C ALA A 16 -16.55 -2.15 -9.23
N ASP A 17 -17.44 -2.00 -8.25
CA ASP A 17 -17.50 -0.81 -7.41
C ASP A 17 -16.31 -0.74 -6.48
N PHE A 18 -15.88 -1.88 -5.95
CA PHE A 18 -14.70 -1.96 -5.11
C PHE A 18 -13.46 -1.53 -5.89
N ALA A 19 -13.26 -2.09 -7.09
CA ALA A 19 -12.10 -1.76 -7.91
C ALA A 19 -12.04 -0.27 -8.24
N ALA A 20 -13.19 0.33 -8.58
CA ALA A 20 -13.26 1.75 -8.87
C ALA A 20 -12.97 2.59 -7.62
N SER A 21 -13.48 2.18 -6.47
CA SER A 21 -13.28 2.91 -5.21
C SER A 21 -11.82 2.95 -4.78
N VAL A 22 -11.14 1.80 -4.82
CA VAL A 22 -9.73 1.75 -4.41
C VAL A 22 -8.83 2.46 -5.42
N ARG A 23 -9.17 2.41 -6.70
CA ARG A 23 -8.42 3.13 -7.73
C ARG A 23 -8.52 4.64 -7.50
N MET A 24 -9.70 5.12 -7.19
CA MET A 24 -9.92 6.53 -6.88
C MET A 24 -9.18 6.94 -5.61
N LEU A 25 -9.16 6.08 -4.61
CA LEU A 25 -8.48 6.36 -3.35
C LEU A 25 -6.98 6.54 -3.57
N VAL A 26 -6.34 5.61 -4.29
CA VAL A 26 -4.89 5.73 -4.54
C VAL A 26 -4.57 6.97 -5.37
N GLN A 27 -5.44 7.34 -6.31
CA GLN A 27 -5.26 8.55 -7.10
C GLN A 27 -5.30 9.79 -6.21
N ARG A 28 -6.25 9.87 -5.31
CA ARG A 28 -6.42 11.02 -4.42
C ARG A 28 -5.27 11.15 -3.42
N VAL A 29 -4.83 10.04 -2.86
CA VAL A 29 -3.71 10.04 -1.91
C VAL A 29 -2.43 10.45 -2.63
N ARG A 30 -2.19 9.89 -3.81
CA ARG A 30 -1.03 10.23 -4.63
C ARG A 30 -0.99 11.73 -4.92
N ASP A 31 -2.11 12.29 -5.34
CA ASP A 31 -2.20 13.72 -5.68
C ASP A 31 -2.00 14.59 -4.44
N ALA A 32 -2.59 14.21 -3.32
CA ALA A 32 -2.49 14.98 -2.08
C ALA A 32 -1.07 14.99 -1.51
N LEU A 33 -0.37 13.86 -1.57
CA LEU A 33 1.01 13.77 -1.09
C LEU A 33 2.02 14.24 -2.12
N GLY A 34 1.65 14.28 -3.40
CA GLY A 34 2.57 14.65 -4.46
C GLY A 34 3.62 13.59 -4.74
N THR A 35 3.33 12.32 -4.49
CA THR A 35 4.25 11.21 -4.74
C THR A 35 4.09 10.67 -6.17
N GLU A 36 5.08 9.93 -6.63
CA GLU A 36 5.02 9.28 -7.95
C GLU A 36 4.08 8.08 -7.95
N VAL A 37 4.03 7.37 -6.83
CA VAL A 37 3.30 6.11 -6.70
C VAL A 37 2.45 6.11 -5.45
N CYS A 38 1.25 5.57 -5.56
CA CYS A 38 0.44 5.16 -4.41
C CYS A 38 -0.21 3.83 -4.72
N SER A 39 -0.19 2.91 -3.77
CA SER A 39 -0.71 1.55 -3.96
C SER A 39 -1.41 1.06 -2.70
N ILE A 40 -2.39 0.16 -2.89
CA ILE A 40 -3.04 -0.53 -1.79
C ILE A 40 -2.84 -2.03 -1.95
N TYR A 41 -2.37 -2.65 -0.88
CA TYR A 41 -2.27 -4.10 -0.76
C TYR A 41 -3.25 -4.55 0.32
N LEU A 42 -4.05 -5.56 0.06
CA LEU A 42 -4.96 -6.12 1.05
C LEU A 42 -4.60 -7.56 1.37
N LEU A 43 -4.79 -7.95 2.63
CA LEU A 43 -4.62 -9.35 3.03
C LEU A 43 -5.63 -10.20 2.26
N ASN A 44 -5.16 -11.33 1.73
CA ASN A 44 -6.05 -12.27 1.07
C ASN A 44 -6.88 -13.04 2.12
N GLU A 45 -7.84 -13.84 1.66
CA GLU A 45 -8.75 -14.56 2.56
C GLU A 45 -8.02 -15.52 3.50
N SER A 46 -6.98 -16.17 3.02
CA SER A 46 -6.17 -17.08 3.84
C SER A 46 -5.25 -16.35 4.81
N ARG A 47 -5.14 -15.02 4.70
CA ARG A 47 -4.34 -14.14 5.56
C ARG A 47 -2.84 -14.47 5.54
N ASP A 48 -2.36 -15.06 4.47
CA ASP A 48 -0.95 -15.42 4.31
C ASP A 48 -0.20 -14.52 3.34
N GLY A 49 -0.87 -13.57 2.70
CA GLY A 49 -0.23 -12.68 1.75
C GLY A 49 -1.01 -11.40 1.50
N TYR A 50 -0.32 -10.41 0.96
CA TYR A 50 -0.88 -9.11 0.59
C TYR A 50 -1.00 -9.06 -0.92
N ARG A 51 -2.21 -8.88 -1.41
CA ARG A 51 -2.50 -8.80 -2.84
C ARG A 51 -2.60 -7.35 -3.27
N LEU A 52 -1.93 -6.99 -4.35
CA LEU A 52 -2.03 -5.65 -4.93
C LEU A 52 -3.42 -5.47 -5.52
N VAL A 53 -4.22 -4.57 -4.95
CA VAL A 53 -5.60 -4.34 -5.40
C VAL A 53 -5.77 -3.04 -6.16
N ALA A 54 -4.87 -2.08 -5.98
CA ALA A 54 -4.90 -0.83 -6.74
C ALA A 54 -3.53 -0.18 -6.73
N THR A 55 -3.19 0.51 -7.82
CA THR A 55 -1.97 1.28 -7.90
C THR A 55 -2.12 2.43 -8.88
N LYS A 56 -1.43 3.53 -8.61
CA LYS A 56 -1.14 4.59 -9.57
C LYS A 56 0.36 4.79 -9.55
N GLY A 57 0.98 4.66 -10.70
CA GLY A 57 2.43 4.82 -10.86
C GLY A 57 3.19 3.52 -11.03
N LEU A 58 2.70 2.40 -10.55
CA LEU A 58 3.25 1.09 -10.85
C LEU A 58 2.51 0.48 -12.05
N ASN A 59 2.87 -0.73 -12.42
CA ASN A 59 2.24 -1.42 -13.55
C ASN A 59 0.82 -1.86 -13.18
N GLU A 60 -0.17 -1.14 -13.68
CA GLU A 60 -1.58 -1.39 -13.35
C GLU A 60 -2.07 -2.74 -13.88
N SER A 61 -1.41 -3.32 -14.88
CA SER A 61 -1.79 -4.64 -15.39
C SER A 61 -1.55 -5.75 -14.37
N GLN A 62 -0.76 -5.48 -13.34
CA GLN A 62 -0.45 -6.45 -12.29
C GLN A 62 -1.41 -6.39 -11.10
N VAL A 63 -2.39 -5.48 -11.13
CA VAL A 63 -3.42 -5.44 -10.10
C VAL A 63 -4.17 -6.77 -10.10
N GLY A 64 -4.25 -7.39 -8.92
CA GLY A 64 -4.86 -8.70 -8.76
C GLY A 64 -3.93 -9.87 -9.06
N GLU A 65 -2.79 -9.63 -9.68
CA GLU A 65 -1.85 -10.68 -10.08
C GLU A 65 -0.69 -10.86 -9.10
N VAL A 66 -0.25 -9.75 -8.47
CA VAL A 66 0.89 -9.79 -7.56
C VAL A 66 0.41 -10.01 -6.14
N THR A 67 1.00 -11.00 -5.46
CA THR A 67 0.75 -11.26 -4.05
C THR A 67 2.11 -11.39 -3.35
N LEU A 68 2.30 -10.60 -2.29
CA LEU A 68 3.49 -10.66 -1.46
C LEU A 68 3.19 -11.52 -0.25
N ALA A 69 4.12 -12.40 0.10
CA ALA A 69 3.96 -13.22 1.30
C ALA A 69 3.91 -12.31 2.54
N GLN A 70 3.23 -12.76 3.57
CA GLN A 70 3.00 -11.99 4.80
C GLN A 70 4.31 -11.54 5.46
N ASP A 71 5.37 -12.31 5.31
CA ASP A 71 6.68 -12.00 5.89
C ASP A 71 7.65 -11.40 4.87
N GLN A 72 7.16 -11.01 3.69
CA GLN A 72 8.01 -10.59 2.58
C GLN A 72 7.95 -9.10 2.35
N GLY A 73 9.13 -8.48 2.21
CA GLY A 73 9.25 -7.08 1.82
C GLY A 73 8.82 -6.07 2.86
N LEU A 74 8.81 -4.81 2.44
CA LEU A 74 8.43 -3.71 3.33
C LEU A 74 6.94 -3.73 3.65
N VAL A 75 6.11 -4.13 2.70
CA VAL A 75 4.66 -4.26 2.91
C VAL A 75 4.39 -5.27 4.04
N GLY A 76 5.05 -6.43 3.99
CA GLY A 76 4.92 -7.44 5.05
C GLY A 76 5.37 -6.90 6.40
N LEU A 77 6.44 -6.11 6.41
CA LEU A 77 6.95 -5.51 7.65
C LEU A 77 5.94 -4.55 8.27
N VAL A 78 5.32 -3.68 7.47
CA VAL A 78 4.28 -2.76 7.95
C VAL A 78 3.13 -3.55 8.57
N GLY A 79 2.70 -4.61 7.89
CA GLY A 79 1.60 -5.44 8.37
C GLY A 79 1.92 -6.15 9.67
N ARG A 80 3.12 -6.73 9.79
CA ARG A 80 3.54 -7.44 11.01
C ARG A 80 3.63 -6.52 12.21
N ARG A 81 4.15 -5.33 12.01
CA ARG A 81 4.33 -4.35 13.10
C ARG A 81 3.07 -3.55 13.40
N ALA A 82 2.14 -3.50 12.44
CA ALA A 82 0.93 -2.69 12.53
C ALA A 82 1.26 -1.23 12.86
N GLU A 83 2.35 -0.72 12.28
CA GLU A 83 2.84 0.64 12.48
C GLU A 83 3.28 1.24 11.16
N PRO A 84 3.20 2.57 11.01
CA PRO A 84 3.75 3.23 9.82
C PRO A 84 5.24 2.98 9.68
N LEU A 85 5.71 2.90 8.43
CA LEU A 85 7.11 2.77 8.09
C LEU A 85 7.45 3.88 7.10
N ASN A 86 8.37 4.75 7.49
CA ASN A 86 8.70 5.97 6.75
C ASN A 86 10.21 5.96 6.47
N LEU A 87 10.58 5.66 5.23
CA LEU A 87 11.98 5.49 4.84
C LEU A 87 12.34 6.44 3.70
N ASP A 88 13.53 7.04 3.77
CA ASP A 88 14.06 7.86 2.68
C ASP A 88 15.01 7.07 1.76
N ALA A 89 15.50 5.93 2.22
CA ALA A 89 16.39 5.03 1.47
C ALA A 89 15.89 3.59 1.58
N ALA A 90 14.68 3.35 1.05
CA ALA A 90 14.00 2.06 1.19
C ALA A 90 14.82 0.88 0.67
N GLN A 91 15.59 1.09 -0.40
CA GLN A 91 16.39 0.02 -1.00
C GLN A 91 17.48 -0.50 -0.06
N GLU A 92 17.89 0.30 0.90
CA GLU A 92 18.93 -0.08 1.86
C GLU A 92 18.36 -0.81 3.07
N HIS A 93 17.04 -0.87 3.19
CA HIS A 93 16.42 -1.56 4.32
C HIS A 93 16.56 -3.08 4.17
N PRO A 94 16.88 -3.81 5.26
CA PRO A 94 17.05 -5.27 5.19
C PRO A 94 15.83 -6.03 4.68
N ASN A 95 14.64 -5.48 4.85
CA ASN A 95 13.40 -6.12 4.40
C ASN A 95 12.98 -5.72 2.98
N PHE A 96 13.80 -4.93 2.29
CA PHE A 96 13.47 -4.53 0.92
C PHE A 96 13.38 -5.75 0.00
N TYR A 97 12.31 -5.82 -0.79
CA TYR A 97 12.09 -6.89 -1.75
C TYR A 97 11.63 -6.27 -3.07
N PHE A 98 12.40 -6.52 -4.12
CA PHE A 98 12.12 -5.97 -5.44
C PHE A 98 11.21 -6.89 -6.24
N VAL A 99 10.13 -6.34 -6.79
CA VAL A 99 9.18 -7.08 -7.65
C VAL A 99 9.18 -6.42 -9.02
N PRO A 100 9.97 -6.91 -9.97
CA PRO A 100 10.08 -6.27 -11.30
C PRO A 100 8.76 -6.22 -12.05
N GLU A 101 7.88 -7.18 -11.84
CA GLU A 101 6.63 -7.30 -12.57
C GLU A 101 5.70 -6.09 -12.38
N ILE A 102 5.73 -5.46 -11.22
CA ILE A 102 4.86 -4.31 -10.96
C ILE A 102 5.47 -2.99 -11.39
N GLY A 103 6.67 -3.04 -11.97
CA GLY A 103 7.36 -1.83 -12.42
C GLY A 103 7.90 -1.00 -11.28
N GLU A 104 8.16 -1.64 -10.15
CA GLU A 104 8.73 -0.98 -8.97
C GLU A 104 10.20 -0.69 -9.24
N GLU A 105 10.43 0.50 -9.79
CA GLU A 105 11.77 1.02 -9.97
C GLU A 105 12.43 1.23 -8.61
N PRO A 106 13.72 1.54 -8.55
CA PRO A 106 14.40 1.77 -7.29
C PRO A 106 13.91 3.06 -6.61
N PHE A 107 12.72 3.00 -6.02
CA PHE A 107 12.19 4.11 -5.24
C PHE A 107 12.91 4.19 -3.90
N ASN A 108 13.38 5.38 -3.54
CA ASN A 108 14.06 5.59 -2.26
C ASN A 108 13.08 5.97 -1.16
N ALA A 109 12.13 6.85 -1.45
CA ALA A 109 11.14 7.24 -0.45
C ALA A 109 10.01 6.21 -0.41
N PHE A 110 9.69 5.76 0.80
CA PHE A 110 8.63 4.78 1.05
C PHE A 110 7.88 5.19 2.31
N LEU A 111 6.59 5.38 2.18
CA LEU A 111 5.71 5.56 3.32
C LEU A 111 4.65 4.47 3.24
N GLY A 112 4.69 3.53 4.18
CA GLY A 112 3.69 2.48 4.28
C GLY A 112 2.94 2.63 5.58
N VAL A 113 1.61 2.58 5.53
CA VAL A 113 0.80 2.64 6.75
C VAL A 113 -0.17 1.46 6.75
N PRO A 114 -0.40 0.85 7.93
CA PRO A 114 -1.33 -0.26 8.01
C PRO A 114 -2.77 0.24 7.92
N ILE A 115 -3.59 -0.49 7.17
CA ILE A 115 -5.03 -0.25 7.12
C ILE A 115 -5.62 -1.12 8.23
N MET A 116 -6.14 -0.48 9.28
CA MET A 116 -6.59 -1.17 10.47
C MET A 116 -8.10 -1.13 10.63
N HIS A 117 -8.66 -2.18 11.20
CA HIS A 117 -10.07 -2.23 11.61
C HIS A 117 -10.19 -3.13 12.82
N GLN A 118 -10.73 -2.58 13.91
CA GLN A 118 -10.94 -3.32 15.17
C GLN A 118 -9.69 -4.06 15.62
N GLY A 119 -8.54 -3.37 15.60
CA GLY A 119 -7.26 -3.92 16.04
C GLY A 119 -6.63 -4.93 15.09
N ARG A 120 -7.20 -5.12 13.91
CA ARG A 120 -6.66 -6.04 12.91
C ARG A 120 -6.16 -5.30 11.69
N VAL A 121 -5.05 -5.78 11.12
CA VAL A 121 -4.54 -5.25 9.87
C VAL A 121 -5.34 -5.87 8.72
N LEU A 122 -5.92 -5.00 7.88
CA LEU A 122 -6.63 -5.41 6.68
C LEU A 122 -5.74 -5.33 5.45
N GLY A 123 -4.74 -4.45 5.49
CA GLY A 123 -3.86 -4.22 4.37
C GLY A 123 -2.85 -3.14 4.67
N VAL A 124 -2.21 -2.67 3.60
CA VAL A 124 -1.16 -1.64 3.68
C VAL A 124 -1.36 -0.65 2.55
N LEU A 125 -1.33 0.64 2.90
CA LEU A 125 -1.34 1.72 1.92
C LEU A 125 0.09 2.23 1.79
N VAL A 126 0.58 2.37 0.55
CA VAL A 126 1.97 2.67 0.27
C VAL A 126 2.07 3.88 -0.66
N ALA A 127 2.92 4.84 -0.31
CA ALA A 127 3.30 5.94 -1.19
C ALA A 127 4.80 5.87 -1.44
N GLN A 128 5.23 6.08 -2.69
CA GLN A 128 6.63 5.94 -3.08
C GLN A 128 7.03 7.01 -4.08
N GLN A 129 8.32 7.35 -4.08
CA GLN A 129 8.92 8.20 -5.11
C GLN A 129 10.40 7.91 -5.24
N ARG A 130 11.00 8.27 -6.38
CA ARG A 130 12.40 7.99 -6.64
C ARG A 130 13.33 8.82 -5.77
N ASP A 131 13.04 10.12 -5.66
CA ASP A 131 13.88 11.01 -4.85
C ASP A 131 13.70 10.70 -3.37
N PRO A 132 14.79 10.68 -2.59
CA PRO A 132 14.68 10.52 -1.15
C PRO A 132 13.77 11.58 -0.54
N ARG A 133 12.91 11.15 0.38
CA ARG A 133 11.99 12.04 1.09
C ARG A 133 11.57 11.36 2.37
N ARG A 134 11.60 12.11 3.47
CA ARG A 134 11.03 11.64 4.72
C ARG A 134 9.73 12.38 4.93
N PHE A 135 8.64 11.64 5.03
CA PHE A 135 7.31 12.20 5.22
C PHE A 135 7.16 12.70 6.65
N ASP A 136 6.45 13.81 6.84
CA ASP A 136 6.24 14.34 8.18
C ASP A 136 5.05 13.65 8.87
N GLU A 137 4.85 13.97 10.15
CA GLU A 137 3.78 13.35 10.92
C GLU A 137 2.39 13.65 10.37
N GLY A 138 2.19 14.84 9.80
CA GLY A 138 0.92 15.20 9.19
C GLY A 138 0.62 14.35 7.96
N GLU A 139 1.65 14.08 7.17
CA GLU A 139 1.51 13.23 5.99
C GLU A 139 1.23 11.78 6.37
N GLU A 140 1.89 11.26 7.41
CA GLU A 140 1.60 9.92 7.92
C GLU A 140 0.17 9.82 8.44
N ALA A 141 -0.29 10.83 9.15
CA ALA A 141 -1.65 10.85 9.69
C ALA A 141 -2.71 10.99 8.60
N PHE A 142 -2.38 11.66 7.49
CA PHE A 142 -3.28 11.80 6.35
C PHE A 142 -3.64 10.43 5.75
N MET A 143 -2.68 9.54 5.71
CA MET A 143 -2.90 8.21 5.18
C MET A 143 -3.61 7.33 6.20
#